data_d7d1e72d35bf8a2b93a64aed31d99754
#
_entry.id   d7d1e72d35bf8a2b93a64aed31d99754
#
_cell.length_a   1.000
_cell.length_b   1.000
_cell.length_c   1.000
_cell.angle_alpha   90.00
_cell.angle_beta   90.00
_cell.angle_gamma   90.00
#
_symmetry.space_group_name_H-M   'P 1'
#
loop_
_entity.id
_entity.type
_entity.pdbx_description
1 polymer ?
#
loop_
_entity_poly.entity_id
_entity_poly.type
_entity_poly.pdbx_seq_one_letter_code
_entity_poly.pdbx_strand_id
1 'polypeptide(L)'
;VLGVASGVQRFANDADGHSALAAALLPLGAGLVVMEATGGYEAALACALQASGLPVAVLNPRQARDFARSMGRLAKTDAVDARMLAEMAAVLVHREDLARFVRPVADECQQWLAALVTRRRQLLAMLGSERQRLQITPIKLHPSIEAIIAAIKAQLDDLEAQMMGHVREHFSGRDGLLQSTSGI
;
A
#
# COMPACT_ATOMS: atom_id res chain seq x y z
N VAL A 1 -5.65 -7.10 -14.73
CA VAL A 1 -5.28 -7.28 -16.12
C VAL A 1 -5.82 -8.59 -16.59
N LEU A 2 -6.71 -8.48 -17.52
CA LEU A 2 -7.30 -9.57 -18.21
C LEU A 2 -6.31 -10.26 -19.11
N GLY A 3 -6.37 -11.55 -19.02
CA GLY A 3 -5.52 -12.49 -19.71
C GLY A 3 -5.25 -12.18 -21.18
N VAL A 4 -4.29 -12.81 -21.64
CA VAL A 4 -3.53 -12.91 -22.87
C VAL A 4 -4.21 -12.49 -24.21
N ALA A 5 -5.54 -12.28 -24.26
CA ALA A 5 -6.26 -12.01 -25.49
C ALA A 5 -6.86 -10.59 -25.61
N SER A 6 -7.06 -9.87 -24.52
CA SER A 6 -7.57 -8.49 -24.55
C SER A 6 -6.46 -7.49 -24.26
N GLY A 7 -6.43 -6.39 -25.01
CA GLY A 7 -5.42 -5.34 -24.81
C GLY A 7 -5.42 -4.79 -23.40
N VAL A 8 -4.38 -4.01 -23.05
CA VAL A 8 -4.30 -3.31 -21.76
C VAL A 8 -5.39 -2.24 -21.70
N GLN A 9 -6.22 -2.29 -20.67
CA GLN A 9 -7.24 -1.28 -20.38
C GLN A 9 -6.79 -0.43 -19.18
N ARG A 10 -7.22 0.84 -19.18
CA ARG A 10 -6.95 1.79 -18.10
C ARG A 10 -8.25 2.15 -17.39
N PHE A 11 -8.19 2.16 -16.06
CA PHE A 11 -9.30 2.57 -15.19
C PHE A 11 -8.78 3.68 -14.26
N ALA A 12 -9.65 4.62 -13.89
CA ALA A 12 -9.33 5.63 -12.89
C ALA A 12 -9.13 4.97 -11.51
N ASN A 13 -8.27 5.55 -10.67
CA ASN A 13 -8.07 5.04 -9.30
C ASN A 13 -8.98 5.82 -8.34
N ASP A 14 -10.30 5.70 -8.57
CA ASP A 14 -11.40 6.25 -7.78
C ASP A 14 -12.54 5.23 -7.68
N ALA A 15 -13.60 5.57 -6.96
CA ALA A 15 -14.73 4.66 -6.72
C ALA A 15 -15.41 4.17 -8.02
N ASP A 16 -15.54 5.05 -9.02
CA ASP A 16 -16.16 4.72 -10.29
C ASP A 16 -15.28 3.79 -11.12
N GLY A 17 -13.97 4.08 -11.18
CA GLY A 17 -12.99 3.24 -11.86
C GLY A 17 -12.81 1.87 -11.20
N HIS A 18 -12.87 1.79 -9.87
CA HIS A 18 -12.84 0.52 -9.13
C HIS A 18 -14.09 -0.32 -9.46
N SER A 19 -15.26 0.30 -9.47
CA SER A 19 -16.52 -0.36 -9.84
C SER A 19 -16.51 -0.84 -11.27
N ALA A 20 -16.03 -0.03 -12.21
CA ALA A 20 -15.92 -0.37 -13.62
C ALA A 20 -14.94 -1.54 -13.83
N LEU A 21 -13.81 -1.57 -13.12
CA LEU A 21 -12.86 -2.68 -13.19
C LEU A 21 -13.46 -3.97 -12.61
N ALA A 22 -14.14 -3.90 -11.47
CA ALA A 22 -14.84 -5.06 -10.90
C ALA A 22 -15.89 -5.62 -11.87
N ALA A 23 -16.71 -4.76 -12.47
CA ALA A 23 -17.71 -5.12 -13.47
C ALA A 23 -17.09 -5.77 -14.73
N ALA A 24 -15.89 -5.36 -15.12
CA ALA A 24 -15.16 -5.95 -16.24
C ALA A 24 -14.55 -7.32 -15.90
N LEU A 25 -14.13 -7.54 -14.63
CA LEU A 25 -13.45 -8.78 -14.21
C LEU A 25 -14.42 -9.90 -13.85
N LEU A 26 -15.55 -9.58 -13.21
CA LEU A 26 -16.52 -10.58 -12.72
C LEU A 26 -17.04 -11.54 -13.83
N PRO A 27 -17.46 -11.05 -15.02
CA PRO A 27 -17.94 -11.93 -16.08
C PRO A 27 -16.89 -12.88 -16.65
N LEU A 28 -15.61 -12.57 -16.42
CA LEU A 28 -14.49 -13.36 -16.93
C LEU A 28 -14.07 -14.48 -15.98
N GLY A 29 -14.70 -14.57 -14.82
CA GLY A 29 -14.36 -15.58 -13.82
C GLY A 29 -12.90 -15.47 -13.36
N ALA A 30 -12.37 -14.25 -13.17
CA ALA A 30 -11.00 -14.03 -12.78
C ALA A 30 -10.67 -14.77 -11.47
N GLY A 31 -9.82 -15.79 -11.54
CA GLY A 31 -9.43 -16.60 -10.38
C GLY A 31 -8.48 -15.91 -9.42
N LEU A 32 -7.78 -14.88 -9.88
CA LEU A 32 -6.87 -14.06 -9.06
C LEU A 32 -6.61 -12.72 -9.74
N VAL A 33 -6.69 -11.63 -8.98
CA VAL A 33 -6.21 -10.31 -9.38
C VAL A 33 -4.90 -10.02 -8.65
N VAL A 34 -3.85 -9.72 -9.41
CA VAL A 34 -2.53 -9.36 -8.85
C VAL A 34 -2.26 -7.89 -9.08
N MET A 35 -1.83 -7.20 -8.04
CA MET A 35 -1.39 -5.81 -8.12
C MET A 35 -0.09 -5.59 -7.34
N GLU A 36 0.66 -4.58 -7.72
CA GLU A 36 1.90 -4.17 -7.05
C GLU A 36 1.58 -3.17 -5.94
N ALA A 37 2.23 -3.33 -4.78
CA ALA A 37 2.15 -2.36 -3.70
C ALA A 37 2.82 -1.03 -4.12
N THR A 38 2.06 0.05 -4.13
CA THR A 38 2.47 1.38 -4.60
C THR A 38 2.38 2.45 -3.51
N GLY A 39 2.72 2.07 -2.27
CA GLY A 39 2.75 2.99 -1.13
C GLY A 39 1.38 3.35 -0.58
N GLY A 40 0.37 2.50 -0.81
CA GLY A 40 -1.00 2.64 -0.29
C GLY A 40 -2.03 3.04 -1.34
N TYR A 41 -1.61 3.45 -2.55
CA TYR A 41 -2.55 3.78 -3.64
C TYR A 41 -3.36 2.56 -4.12
N GLU A 42 -2.84 1.36 -3.92
CA GLU A 42 -3.49 0.09 -4.26
C GLU A 42 -4.58 -0.32 -3.27
N ALA A 43 -4.56 0.21 -2.04
CA ALA A 43 -5.37 -0.31 -0.93
C ALA A 43 -6.89 -0.18 -1.20
N ALA A 44 -7.37 0.99 -1.64
CA ALA A 44 -8.77 1.21 -1.93
C ALA A 44 -9.28 0.30 -3.06
N LEU A 45 -8.48 0.12 -4.11
CA LEU A 45 -8.80 -0.80 -5.21
C LEU A 45 -8.84 -2.25 -4.72
N ALA A 46 -7.84 -2.69 -3.93
CA ALA A 46 -7.80 -4.04 -3.38
C ALA A 46 -9.07 -4.34 -2.55
N CYS A 47 -9.47 -3.40 -1.68
CA CYS A 47 -10.68 -3.51 -0.89
C CYS A 47 -11.94 -3.61 -1.75
N ALA A 48 -12.09 -2.74 -2.77
CA ALA A 48 -13.26 -2.73 -3.65
C ALA A 48 -13.40 -4.04 -4.43
N LEU A 49 -12.29 -4.58 -4.96
CA LEU A 49 -12.30 -5.85 -5.69
C LEU A 49 -12.60 -7.05 -4.77
N GLN A 50 -12.03 -7.08 -3.57
CA GLN A 50 -12.33 -8.14 -2.60
C GLN A 50 -13.78 -8.07 -2.11
N ALA A 51 -14.32 -6.87 -1.87
CA ALA A 51 -15.73 -6.68 -1.54
C ALA A 51 -16.67 -7.18 -2.66
N SER A 52 -16.19 -7.15 -3.91
CA SER A 52 -16.89 -7.72 -5.07
C SER A 52 -16.70 -9.23 -5.22
N GLY A 53 -16.03 -9.90 -4.29
CA GLY A 53 -15.80 -11.36 -4.30
C GLY A 53 -14.59 -11.81 -5.13
N LEU A 54 -13.76 -10.91 -5.61
CA LEU A 54 -12.55 -11.24 -6.37
C LEU A 54 -11.37 -11.52 -5.44
N PRO A 55 -10.64 -12.64 -5.59
CA PRO A 55 -9.41 -12.85 -4.83
C PRO A 55 -8.32 -11.89 -5.31
N VAL A 56 -7.72 -11.15 -4.37
CA VAL A 56 -6.71 -10.14 -4.66
C VAL A 56 -5.40 -10.44 -3.94
N ALA A 57 -4.30 -10.42 -4.65
CA ALA A 57 -2.96 -10.50 -4.11
C ALA A 57 -2.21 -9.17 -4.36
N VAL A 58 -1.79 -8.51 -3.28
CA VAL A 58 -0.93 -7.32 -3.33
C VAL A 58 0.50 -7.77 -3.10
N LEU A 59 1.34 -7.62 -4.11
CA LEU A 59 2.71 -8.12 -4.12
C LEU A 59 3.73 -7.00 -3.87
N ASN A 60 4.84 -7.38 -3.25
CA ASN A 60 5.97 -6.47 -3.09
C ASN A 60 6.59 -6.16 -4.47
N PRO A 61 6.95 -4.89 -4.78
CA PRO A 61 7.61 -4.50 -6.01
C PRO A 61 8.87 -5.30 -6.36
N ARG A 62 9.57 -5.83 -5.35
CA ARG A 62 10.73 -6.71 -5.58
C ARG A 62 10.30 -8.05 -6.18
N GLN A 63 9.24 -8.66 -5.66
CA GLN A 63 8.73 -9.94 -6.17
C GLN A 63 8.28 -9.81 -7.64
N ALA A 64 7.56 -8.73 -7.97
CA ALA A 64 7.15 -8.43 -9.34
C ALA A 64 8.37 -8.28 -10.27
N ARG A 65 9.39 -7.53 -9.84
CA ARG A 65 10.66 -7.36 -10.57
C ARG A 65 11.45 -8.65 -10.76
N ASP A 66 11.55 -9.46 -9.72
CA ASP A 66 12.30 -10.72 -9.79
C ASP A 66 11.59 -11.72 -10.70
N PHE A 67 10.26 -11.74 -10.70
CA PHE A 67 9.47 -12.50 -11.66
C PHE A 67 9.70 -12.01 -13.10
N ALA A 68 9.66 -10.70 -13.35
CA ALA A 68 9.94 -10.13 -14.67
C ALA A 68 11.33 -10.51 -15.19
N ARG A 69 12.35 -10.47 -14.32
CA ARG A 69 13.72 -10.90 -14.65
C ARG A 69 13.80 -12.38 -15.00
N SER A 70 13.13 -13.24 -14.23
CA SER A 70 13.11 -14.68 -14.50
C SER A 70 12.46 -15.02 -15.85
N MET A 71 11.54 -14.15 -16.31
CA MET A 71 10.86 -14.24 -17.62
C MET A 71 11.64 -13.52 -18.75
N GLY A 72 12.85 -13.01 -18.49
CA GLY A 72 13.69 -12.32 -19.49
C GLY A 72 13.17 -10.94 -19.90
N ARG A 73 12.24 -10.33 -19.14
CA ARG A 73 11.63 -9.03 -19.44
C ARG A 73 12.34 -7.91 -18.70
N LEU A 74 13.07 -7.06 -19.43
CA LEU A 74 13.84 -5.94 -18.87
C LEU A 74 13.22 -4.56 -19.19
N ALA A 75 12.30 -4.48 -20.16
CA ALA A 75 11.66 -3.22 -20.55
C ALA A 75 10.57 -2.83 -19.55
N LYS A 76 10.58 -1.58 -19.10
CA LYS A 76 9.65 -1.02 -18.13
C LYS A 76 8.66 -0.09 -18.82
N THR A 77 7.44 -0.58 -19.05
CA THR A 77 6.29 0.24 -19.43
C THR A 77 5.06 -0.28 -18.69
N ASP A 78 4.09 0.59 -18.39
CA ASP A 78 2.85 0.22 -17.69
C ASP A 78 2.13 -0.99 -18.34
N ALA A 79 2.16 -1.06 -19.67
CA ALA A 79 1.53 -2.17 -20.41
C ALA A 79 2.29 -3.48 -20.26
N VAL A 80 3.64 -3.43 -20.21
CA VAL A 80 4.48 -4.62 -19.98
C VAL A 80 4.32 -5.07 -18.53
N ASP A 81 4.31 -4.12 -17.58
CA ASP A 81 4.14 -4.41 -16.16
C ASP A 81 2.77 -5.05 -15.89
N ALA A 82 1.70 -4.56 -16.50
CA ALA A 82 0.36 -5.11 -16.37
C ALA A 82 0.25 -6.55 -16.91
N ARG A 83 0.84 -6.84 -18.07
CA ARG A 83 0.88 -8.20 -18.65
C ARG A 83 1.70 -9.15 -17.79
N MET A 84 2.83 -8.69 -17.30
CA MET A 84 3.70 -9.46 -16.42
C MET A 84 2.99 -9.84 -15.10
N LEU A 85 2.25 -8.90 -14.51
CA LEU A 85 1.44 -9.19 -13.31
C LEU A 85 0.32 -10.21 -13.61
N ALA A 86 -0.27 -10.17 -14.81
CA ALA A 86 -1.27 -11.16 -15.23
C ALA A 86 -0.65 -12.56 -15.41
N GLU A 87 0.54 -12.66 -16.00
CA GLU A 87 1.29 -13.92 -16.11
C GLU A 87 1.67 -14.45 -14.72
N MET A 88 2.08 -13.57 -13.82
CA MET A 88 2.35 -13.93 -12.42
C MET A 88 1.07 -14.43 -11.72
N ALA A 89 -0.08 -13.81 -11.96
CA ALA A 89 -1.37 -14.28 -11.44
C ALA A 89 -1.70 -15.70 -11.95
N ALA A 90 -1.46 -15.97 -13.23
CA ALA A 90 -1.68 -17.30 -13.83
C ALA A 90 -0.77 -18.38 -13.21
N VAL A 91 0.42 -18.02 -12.75
CA VAL A 91 1.31 -18.95 -12.02
C VAL A 91 0.84 -19.11 -10.57
N LEU A 92 0.51 -18.00 -9.90
CA LEU A 92 0.15 -18.02 -8.48
C LEU A 92 -1.17 -18.74 -8.20
N VAL A 93 -2.15 -18.66 -9.11
CA VAL A 93 -3.47 -19.28 -8.91
C VAL A 93 -3.40 -20.81 -8.77
N HIS A 94 -2.37 -21.44 -9.32
CA HIS A 94 -2.16 -22.90 -9.25
C HIS A 94 -1.29 -23.34 -8.08
N ARG A 95 -0.83 -22.40 -7.22
CA ARG A 95 0.00 -22.75 -6.07
C ARG A 95 -0.84 -23.24 -4.90
N GLU A 96 -0.40 -24.29 -4.24
CA GLU A 96 -1.03 -24.82 -3.01
C GLU A 96 -1.03 -23.79 -1.87
N ASP A 97 -0.04 -22.89 -1.84
CA ASP A 97 0.12 -21.86 -0.83
C ASP A 97 -0.46 -20.48 -1.25
N LEU A 98 -1.40 -20.46 -2.20
CA LEU A 98 -2.05 -19.22 -2.69
C LEU A 98 -2.58 -18.34 -1.56
N ALA A 99 -3.10 -18.93 -0.49
CA ALA A 99 -3.62 -18.21 0.69
C ALA A 99 -2.58 -17.29 1.36
N ARG A 100 -1.28 -17.52 1.16
CA ARG A 100 -0.21 -16.61 1.65
C ARG A 100 -0.16 -15.28 0.89
N PHE A 101 -0.63 -15.26 -0.34
CA PHE A 101 -0.63 -14.09 -1.21
C PHE A 101 -1.95 -13.33 -1.18
N VAL A 102 -3.06 -14.07 -1.03
CA VAL A 102 -4.41 -13.49 -0.91
C VAL A 102 -4.66 -13.13 0.55
N ARG A 103 -4.41 -11.89 0.92
CA ARG A 103 -4.70 -11.41 2.27
C ARG A 103 -6.17 -11.01 2.37
N PRO A 104 -6.84 -11.31 3.51
CA PRO A 104 -8.15 -10.75 3.78
C PRO A 104 -8.13 -9.22 3.71
N VAL A 105 -9.26 -8.63 3.34
CA VAL A 105 -9.43 -7.17 3.44
C VAL A 105 -9.18 -6.78 4.89
N ALA A 106 -8.27 -5.84 5.11
CA ALA A 106 -8.15 -5.19 6.40
C ALA A 106 -9.49 -4.49 6.68
N ASP A 107 -10.04 -4.65 7.88
CA ASP A 107 -11.22 -3.90 8.29
C ASP A 107 -10.93 -2.40 8.29
N GLU A 108 -11.96 -1.57 8.33
CA GLU A 108 -11.84 -0.12 8.26
C GLU A 108 -10.93 0.42 9.38
N CYS A 109 -11.00 -0.17 10.57
CA CYS A 109 -10.16 0.18 11.71
C CYS A 109 -8.67 -0.09 11.44
N GLN A 110 -8.36 -1.23 10.84
CA GLN A 110 -6.99 -1.60 10.47
C GLN A 110 -6.46 -0.73 9.33
N GLN A 111 -7.31 -0.40 8.34
CA GLN A 111 -6.96 0.50 7.24
C GLN A 111 -6.63 1.90 7.76
N TRP A 112 -7.45 2.43 8.67
CA TRP A 112 -7.23 3.72 9.30
C TRP A 112 -5.92 3.76 10.08
N LEU A 113 -5.66 2.75 10.91
CA LEU A 113 -4.41 2.63 11.65
C LEU A 113 -3.19 2.57 10.70
N ALA A 114 -3.27 1.82 9.62
CA ALA A 114 -2.22 1.74 8.62
C ALA A 114 -1.96 3.09 7.93
N ALA A 115 -3.01 3.87 7.65
CA ALA A 115 -2.91 5.22 7.10
C ALA A 115 -2.20 6.17 8.07
N LEU A 116 -2.56 6.16 9.35
CA LEU A 116 -1.91 6.95 10.41
C LEU A 116 -0.42 6.60 10.54
N VAL A 117 -0.07 5.32 10.58
CA VAL A 117 1.33 4.85 10.63
C VAL A 117 2.11 5.30 9.40
N THR A 118 1.50 5.24 8.22
CA THR A 118 2.12 5.68 6.98
C THR A 118 2.38 7.19 7.02
N ARG A 119 1.39 7.97 7.45
CA ARG A 119 1.52 9.43 7.58
C ARG A 119 2.59 9.83 8.59
N ARG A 120 2.63 9.16 9.74
CA ARG A 120 3.69 9.36 10.75
C ARG A 120 5.08 9.13 10.16
N ARG A 121 5.29 8.08 9.39
CA ARG A 121 6.56 7.79 8.71
C ARG A 121 6.97 8.89 7.73
N GLN A 122 6.02 9.41 6.96
CA GLN A 122 6.25 10.53 6.04
C GLN A 122 6.70 11.79 6.79
N LEU A 123 6.02 12.16 7.88
CA LEU A 123 6.38 13.32 8.68
C LEU A 123 7.76 13.18 9.34
N LEU A 124 8.11 11.98 9.82
CA LEU A 124 9.45 11.71 10.37
C LEU A 124 10.55 11.87 9.31
N ALA A 125 10.31 11.43 8.08
CA ALA A 125 11.25 11.63 6.98
C ALA A 125 11.42 13.12 6.63
N MET A 126 10.31 13.88 6.60
CA MET A 126 10.37 15.34 6.41
C MET A 126 11.12 16.04 7.53
N LEU A 127 10.87 15.66 8.79
CA LEU A 127 11.57 16.19 9.96
C LEU A 127 13.08 15.94 9.87
N GLY A 128 13.48 14.73 9.45
CA GLY A 128 14.89 14.40 9.22
C GLY A 128 15.53 15.29 8.17
N SER A 129 14.84 15.51 7.06
CA SER A 129 15.32 16.39 5.97
C SER A 129 15.46 17.84 6.42
N GLU A 130 14.49 18.39 7.17
CA GLU A 130 14.58 19.77 7.67
C GLU A 130 15.69 19.95 8.72
N ARG A 131 15.91 18.95 9.58
CA ARG A 131 17.05 18.97 10.53
C ARG A 131 18.40 18.97 9.82
N GLN A 132 18.54 18.24 8.72
CA GLN A 132 19.77 18.26 7.91
C GLN A 132 19.97 19.63 7.25
N ARG A 133 18.89 20.24 6.72
CA ARG A 133 18.94 21.59 6.12
C ARG A 133 19.41 22.62 7.14
N LEU A 134 18.96 22.54 8.39
CA LEU A 134 19.36 23.47 9.44
C LEU A 134 20.89 23.50 9.65
N GLN A 135 21.58 22.37 9.46
CA GLN A 135 23.03 22.25 9.64
C GLN A 135 23.84 22.92 8.52
N ILE A 136 23.30 22.99 7.30
CA ILE A 136 24.01 23.47 6.11
C ILE A 136 23.53 24.84 5.61
N THR A 137 22.46 25.38 6.20
CA THR A 137 21.83 26.63 5.76
C THR A 137 22.37 27.82 6.56
N PRO A 138 22.58 28.99 5.94
CA PRO A 138 22.96 30.19 6.65
C PRO A 138 22.01 30.55 7.79
N ILE A 139 22.55 31.00 8.94
CA ILE A 139 21.81 31.24 10.18
C ILE A 139 20.60 32.17 10.02
N LYS A 140 20.66 33.11 9.08
CA LYS A 140 19.55 34.06 8.79
C LYS A 140 18.28 33.36 8.30
N LEU A 141 18.37 32.15 7.77
CA LEU A 141 17.24 31.35 7.28
C LEU A 141 16.76 30.30 8.31
N HIS A 142 17.49 30.12 9.43
CA HIS A 142 17.10 29.17 10.48
C HIS A 142 15.67 29.37 10.98
N PRO A 143 15.17 30.61 11.25
CA PRO A 143 13.81 30.80 11.71
C PRO A 143 12.74 30.21 10.79
N SER A 144 12.97 30.27 9.46
CA SER A 144 12.05 29.66 8.48
C SER A 144 12.02 28.14 8.57
N ILE A 145 13.20 27.50 8.72
CA ILE A 145 13.31 26.04 8.84
C ILE A 145 12.76 25.57 10.18
N GLU A 146 13.06 26.28 11.26
CA GLU A 146 12.56 25.98 12.61
C GLU A 146 11.04 26.04 12.69
N ALA A 147 10.40 26.99 11.99
CA ALA A 147 8.95 27.07 11.91
C ALA A 147 8.33 25.82 11.25
N ILE A 148 8.96 25.30 10.18
CA ILE A 148 8.54 24.03 9.53
C ILE A 148 8.75 22.85 10.47
N ILE A 149 9.89 22.77 11.15
CA ILE A 149 10.17 21.74 12.14
C ILE A 149 9.14 21.74 13.26
N ALA A 150 8.76 22.91 13.76
CA ALA A 150 7.74 23.05 14.81
C ALA A 150 6.37 22.58 14.32
N ALA A 151 5.98 22.94 13.10
CA ALA A 151 4.73 22.48 12.49
C ALA A 151 4.69 20.95 12.30
N ILE A 152 5.80 20.35 11.84
CA ILE A 152 5.89 18.89 11.68
C ILE A 152 5.78 18.19 13.04
N LYS A 153 6.43 18.72 14.08
CA LYS A 153 6.33 18.13 15.43
C LYS A 153 4.90 18.17 15.96
N ALA A 154 4.21 19.30 15.84
CA ALA A 154 2.81 19.44 16.26
C ALA A 154 1.90 18.44 15.55
N GLN A 155 2.13 18.20 14.25
CA GLN A 155 1.39 17.20 13.48
C GLN A 155 1.72 15.77 13.91
N LEU A 156 2.96 15.48 14.32
CA LEU A 156 3.34 14.18 14.87
C LEU A 156 2.64 13.91 16.21
N ASP A 157 2.60 14.91 17.10
CA ASP A 157 1.93 14.79 18.39
C ASP A 157 0.43 14.53 18.24
N ASP A 158 -0.23 15.24 17.29
CA ASP A 158 -1.64 15.03 16.97
C ASP A 158 -1.90 13.64 16.39
N LEU A 159 -1.08 13.17 15.46
CA LEU A 159 -1.18 11.81 14.91
C LEU A 159 -0.98 10.73 15.98
N GLU A 160 -0.04 10.91 16.90
CA GLU A 160 0.20 9.96 17.98
C GLU A 160 -0.99 9.89 18.93
N ALA A 161 -1.63 11.03 19.22
CA ALA A 161 -2.87 11.06 19.99
C ALA A 161 -4.01 10.32 19.27
N GLN A 162 -4.19 10.54 17.96
CA GLN A 162 -5.18 9.82 17.15
C GLN A 162 -4.91 8.31 17.12
N MET A 163 -3.64 7.89 16.94
CA MET A 163 -3.27 6.47 16.95
C MET A 163 -3.58 5.82 18.30
N MET A 164 -3.23 6.48 19.41
CA MET A 164 -3.53 5.96 20.76
C MET A 164 -5.03 5.88 21.02
N GLY A 165 -5.79 6.90 20.61
CA GLY A 165 -7.26 6.89 20.72
C GLY A 165 -7.86 5.72 19.95
N HIS A 166 -7.48 5.56 18.71
CA HIS A 166 -7.96 4.48 17.83
C HIS A 166 -7.62 3.08 18.36
N VAL A 167 -6.39 2.89 18.86
CA VAL A 167 -5.98 1.60 19.45
C VAL A 167 -6.78 1.29 20.71
N ARG A 168 -7.02 2.26 21.58
CA ARG A 168 -7.85 2.07 22.77
C ARG A 168 -9.29 1.71 22.44
N GLU A 169 -9.86 2.35 21.43
CA GLU A 169 -11.26 2.16 21.04
C GLU A 169 -11.48 0.79 20.38
N HIS A 170 -10.59 0.36 19.52
CA HIS A 170 -10.83 -0.79 18.65
C HIS A 170 -9.98 -2.03 18.97
N PHE A 171 -8.91 -1.89 19.76
CA PHE A 171 -7.95 -2.98 20.03
C PHE A 171 -7.69 -3.23 21.51
N SER A 172 -8.45 -2.62 22.44
CA SER A 172 -8.27 -2.75 23.89
C SER A 172 -8.37 -4.18 24.45
N GLY A 173 -8.88 -5.14 23.66
CA GLY A 173 -8.89 -6.56 24.05
C GLY A 173 -7.62 -7.34 23.66
N ARG A 174 -6.64 -6.72 22.98
CA ARG A 174 -5.39 -7.36 22.52
C ARG A 174 -4.12 -6.87 23.21
N ASP A 175 -4.25 -6.12 24.30
CA ASP A 175 -3.11 -5.54 25.05
C ASP A 175 -2.11 -6.59 25.58
N GLY A 176 -2.52 -7.85 25.74
CA GLY A 176 -1.63 -8.94 26.12
C GLY A 176 -0.59 -9.33 25.06
N LEU A 177 -0.79 -8.97 23.78
CA LEU A 177 0.12 -9.30 22.70
C LEU A 177 1.20 -8.22 22.43
N LEU A 178 0.91 -6.97 22.81
CA LEU A 178 1.88 -5.85 22.62
C LEU A 178 2.92 -5.80 23.75
N GLN A 179 2.63 -6.35 24.92
CA GLN A 179 3.60 -6.45 26.01
C GLN A 179 4.62 -7.58 25.86
N SER A 180 4.36 -8.55 24.97
CA SER A 180 5.28 -9.67 24.73
C SER A 180 6.39 -9.35 23.71
N THR A 181 6.38 -8.18 23.07
CA THR A 181 7.41 -7.73 22.12
C THR A 181 8.34 -6.66 22.67
N SER A 182 8.39 -6.49 23.99
CA SER A 182 9.45 -5.70 24.65
C SER A 182 10.71 -6.54 24.77
N GLY A 183 11.54 -6.47 23.74
CA GLY A 183 12.85 -7.12 23.77
C GLY A 183 13.41 -7.39 22.40
N ILE A 184 13.88 -6.37 21.68
CA ILE A 184 15.15 -6.33 20.92
C ILE A 184 15.55 -4.86 20.79
#